data_7de7fe35a0ac5b1571ab77ab523e78e9
#
_entry.id   7de7fe35a0ac5b1571ab77ab523e78e9
#
_cell.length_a   1.000
_cell.length_b   1.000
_cell.length_c   1.000
_cell.angle_alpha   90.00
_cell.angle_beta   90.00
_cell.angle_gamma   90.00
#
_symmetry.space_group_name_H-M   'P 1'
#
loop_
_entity.id
_entity.type
_entity.pdbx_description
1 polymer ?
#
loop_
_entity_poly.entity_id
_entity_poly.type
_entity_poly.pdbx_seq_one_letter_code
_entity_poly.pdbx_strand_id
1 'polypeptide(L)' 'MKISDQINHPKHYGGEDNPYEAIKVIEAWELGFHLGNTVKYISRAGKKPNEEELKDLKKAQWYL' A
#
# COMPACT_ATOMS: atom_id res chain seq x y z
N MET A 1 19.21 6.91 -2.95
CA MET A 1 18.04 6.48 -2.17
C MET A 1 18.51 5.71 -0.95
N LYS A 2 17.99 6.02 0.20
CA LYS A 2 18.31 5.31 1.44
C LYS A 2 17.57 3.98 1.48
N ILE A 3 18.19 2.96 2.09
CA ILE A 3 17.54 1.66 2.25
C ILE A 3 16.21 1.78 3.00
N SER A 4 16.15 2.64 4.01
CA SER A 4 14.93 2.87 4.78
C SER A 4 13.77 3.38 3.92
N ASP A 5 14.06 4.17 2.89
CA ASP A 5 13.04 4.68 1.98
C ASP A 5 12.42 3.56 1.16
N GLN A 6 13.24 2.58 0.74
CA GLN A 6 12.74 1.43 0.00
C GLN A 6 11.86 0.52 0.85
N ILE A 7 12.18 0.40 2.14
CA ILE A 7 11.44 -0.45 3.06
C ILE A 7 10.14 0.23 3.51
N ASN A 8 10.25 1.52 3.87
CA ASN A 8 9.13 2.25 4.49
C ASN A 8 8.24 2.98 3.49
N HIS A 9 8.79 3.33 2.31
CA HIS A 9 8.08 4.15 1.31
C HIS A 9 8.24 3.57 -0.09
N PRO A 10 7.77 2.34 -0.35
CA PRO A 10 7.85 1.76 -1.70
C PRO A 10 7.06 2.57 -2.71
N LYS A 11 7.61 2.68 -3.92
CA LYS A 11 6.97 3.45 -5.00
C LYS A 11 5.56 2.96 -5.33
N HIS A 12 5.34 1.65 -5.29
CA HIS A 12 4.03 1.10 -5.65
C HIS A 12 2.95 1.38 -4.62
N TYR A 13 3.31 1.99 -3.50
CA TYR A 13 2.36 2.52 -2.51
C TYR A 13 2.25 4.03 -2.55
N GLY A 14 2.87 4.67 -3.56
CA GLY A 14 2.80 6.10 -3.75
C GLY A 14 4.13 6.83 -3.60
N GLY A 15 5.10 6.25 -2.87
CA GLY A 15 6.41 6.87 -2.64
C GLY A 15 6.41 7.92 -1.54
N GLU A 16 7.62 8.29 -1.09
CA GLU A 16 7.80 9.16 0.06
C GLU A 16 7.24 10.58 -0.16
N ASP A 17 7.33 11.08 -1.39
CA ASP A 17 6.92 12.45 -1.69
C ASP A 17 5.41 12.61 -1.92
N ASN A 18 4.69 11.52 -2.01
CA ASN A 18 3.26 11.56 -2.28
C ASN A 18 2.50 11.67 -0.94
N PRO A 19 1.70 12.75 -0.74
CA PRO A 19 0.93 12.89 0.51
C PRO A 19 -0.13 11.80 0.68
N TYR A 20 -0.48 11.10 -0.40
CA TYR A 20 -1.45 9.99 -0.37
C TYR A 20 -0.77 8.63 -0.41
N GLU A 21 0.51 8.58 -0.11
CA GLU A 21 1.21 7.31 0.05
C GLU A 21 0.46 6.43 1.06
N ALA A 22 0.33 5.13 0.75
CA ALA A 22 -0.51 4.23 1.54
C ALA A 22 -0.24 4.30 3.04
N ILE A 23 1.04 4.30 3.45
CA ILE A 23 1.37 4.33 4.87
C ILE A 23 0.92 5.63 5.53
N LYS A 24 1.01 6.75 4.81
CA LYS A 24 0.58 8.05 5.34
C LYS A 24 -0.92 8.09 5.56
N VAL A 25 -1.68 7.52 4.63
CA VAL A 25 -3.14 7.42 4.75
C VAL A 25 -3.51 6.52 5.92
N ILE A 26 -2.87 5.35 6.02
CA ILE A 26 -3.12 4.40 7.09
C ILE A 26 -2.87 5.04 8.46
N GLU A 27 -1.77 5.78 8.58
CA GLU A 27 -1.44 6.46 9.82
C GLU A 27 -2.41 7.62 10.11
N ALA A 28 -2.70 8.43 9.09
CA ALA A 28 -3.60 9.58 9.27
C ALA A 28 -5.01 9.17 9.67
N TRP A 29 -5.48 8.05 9.14
CA TRP A 29 -6.81 7.53 9.47
C TRP A 29 -6.80 6.62 10.68
N GLU A 30 -5.64 6.38 11.28
CA GLU A 30 -5.47 5.52 12.45
C GLU A 30 -6.03 4.12 12.23
N LEU A 31 -5.78 3.55 11.05
CA LEU A 31 -6.27 2.22 10.71
C LEU A 31 -5.45 1.14 11.41
N GLY A 32 -6.13 0.11 11.89
CA GLY A 32 -5.48 -1.05 12.47
C GLY A 32 -4.97 -2.01 11.39
N PHE A 33 -4.54 -3.20 11.82
CA PHE A 33 -3.89 -4.17 10.96
C PHE A 33 -4.76 -4.59 9.77
N HIS A 34 -6.00 -4.98 10.02
CA HIS A 34 -6.87 -5.47 8.94
C HIS A 34 -7.23 -4.40 7.94
N LEU A 35 -7.72 -3.27 8.41
CA LEU A 35 -8.10 -2.16 7.52
C LEU A 35 -6.88 -1.53 6.84
N GLY A 36 -5.76 -1.44 7.57
CA GLY A 36 -4.52 -0.93 7.00
C GLY A 36 -4.03 -1.79 5.85
N ASN A 37 -4.03 -3.11 6.02
CA ASN A 37 -3.64 -4.02 4.94
C ASN A 37 -4.62 -3.98 3.77
N THR A 38 -5.91 -3.83 4.05
CA THR A 38 -6.93 -3.67 3.00
C THR A 38 -6.62 -2.46 2.15
N VAL A 39 -6.39 -1.30 2.76
CA VAL A 39 -6.05 -0.07 2.06
C VAL A 39 -4.74 -0.21 1.29
N LYS A 40 -3.74 -0.85 1.90
CA LYS A 40 -2.44 -1.08 1.26
C LYS A 40 -2.58 -1.84 -0.05
N TYR A 41 -3.31 -2.94 -0.03
CA TYR A 41 -3.46 -3.77 -1.23
C TYR A 41 -4.35 -3.12 -2.28
N ILE A 42 -5.38 -2.40 -1.87
CA ILE A 42 -6.20 -1.61 -2.80
C ILE A 42 -5.33 -0.55 -3.50
N SER A 43 -4.49 0.13 -2.74
CA SER A 43 -3.67 1.22 -3.29
C SER A 43 -2.67 0.74 -4.33
N ARG A 44 -2.19 -0.53 -4.23
CA ARG A 44 -1.19 -1.05 -5.16
C ARG A 44 -1.78 -1.85 -6.31
N ALA A 45 -3.07 -2.20 -6.24
CA ALA A 45 -3.70 -3.02 -7.27
C ALA A 45 -3.55 -2.40 -8.65
N GLY A 46 -3.01 -3.17 -9.60
CA GLY A 46 -2.83 -2.73 -10.98
C GLY A 46 -1.65 -1.80 -11.22
N LYS A 47 -0.87 -1.46 -10.19
CA LYS A 47 0.24 -0.51 -10.32
C LYS A 47 1.61 -1.16 -10.37
N LYS A 48 1.71 -2.40 -9.93
CA LYS A 48 2.98 -3.11 -9.88
C LYS A 48 3.17 -3.91 -11.14
N PRO A 49 4.28 -3.71 -11.89
CA PRO A 49 4.57 -4.53 -13.07
C PRO A 49 4.66 -6.00 -12.66
N ASN A 50 4.20 -6.90 -13.51
CA ASN A 50 4.27 -8.34 -13.29
C ASN A 50 3.43 -8.87 -12.13
N GLU A 51 2.65 -8.02 -11.49
CA GLU A 51 1.69 -8.44 -10.47
C GLU A 51 0.29 -8.32 -11.05
N GLU A 52 -0.53 -9.32 -10.83
CA GLU A 52 -1.91 -9.27 -11.27
C GLU A 52 -2.75 -8.39 -10.34
N GLU A 53 -3.52 -7.48 -10.92
CA GLU A 53 -4.44 -6.65 -10.17
C GLU A 53 -5.38 -7.49 -9.31
N LEU A 54 -5.89 -8.58 -9.87
CA LEU A 54 -6.80 -9.48 -9.16
C LEU A 54 -6.15 -10.07 -7.92
N LYS A 55 -4.86 -10.37 -7.98
CA LYS A 55 -4.13 -10.93 -6.84
C LYS A 55 -4.14 -9.96 -5.66
N ASP A 56 -3.89 -8.68 -5.92
CA ASP A 56 -3.92 -7.67 -4.87
C ASP A 56 -5.33 -7.44 -4.35
N LEU A 57 -6.32 -7.46 -5.22
CA LEU A 57 -7.71 -7.31 -4.81
C LEU A 57 -8.17 -8.48 -3.92
N LYS A 58 -7.71 -9.70 -4.22
CA LYS A 58 -8.00 -10.85 -3.37
C LYS A 58 -7.34 -10.72 -2.00
N LYS A 59 -6.12 -10.20 -1.95
CA LYS A 59 -5.45 -9.94 -0.67
C LYS A 59 -6.21 -8.89 0.14
N ALA A 60 -6.64 -7.81 -0.51
CA ALA A 60 -7.44 -6.79 0.14
C ALA A 60 -8.73 -7.40 0.73
N GLN A 61 -9.40 -8.23 -0.06
CA GLN A 61 -10.62 -8.91 0.38
C GLN A 61 -10.37 -9.81 1.59
N TRP A 62 -9.24 -10.50 1.60
CA TRP A 62 -8.89 -11.39 2.72
C TRP A 62 -8.75 -10.62 4.03
N TYR A 63 -8.15 -9.43 3.96
CA TYR A 63 -7.98 -8.60 5.16
C TYR A 63 -9.28 -7.92 5.58
N LEU A 64 -10.13 -7.62 4.61
CA LEU A 64 -11.41 -7.01 4.90
C LEU A 64 -12.34 -7.99 5.62
#